data_7f322dbd57b95129395d8ed74e961540
#
_entry.id   7f322dbd57b95129395d8ed74e961540
#
_cell.length_a   1.000
_cell.length_b   1.000
_cell.length_c   1.000
_cell.angle_alpha   90.00
_cell.angle_beta   90.00
_cell.angle_gamma   90.00
#
_symmetry.space_group_name_H-M   'P 1'
#
loop_
_entity.id
_entity.type
_entity.pdbx_description
1 polymer ?
#
loop_
_entity_poly.entity_id
_entity_poly.type
_entity_poly.pdbx_seq_one_letter_code
_entity_poly.pdbx_strand_id
1 'polypeptide(L)'
;MPRFFTLKQAENVLPEVAEAIRHAIALKAEYQQNETEWQNFSQRVAVMGGVRVDRTQLLEQKNGREQAAAALQHAIQKIHEFGCLVKDLDIGLIDFPTLLQGQEVYLCWQLGEAGIQFWHGVNEGFRGRKPIDAGFLEHHRGELPD
;
A
#
# COMPACT_ATOMS: atom_id res chain seq x y z
N MET A 1 -4.52 -13.08 7.70
CA MET A 1 -3.47 -13.90 8.32
C MET A 1 -2.12 -13.49 7.77
N PRO A 2 -1.14 -13.24 8.63
CA PRO A 2 0.21 -12.99 8.14
C PRO A 2 0.76 -14.23 7.45
N ARG A 3 1.38 -14.03 6.33
CA ARG A 3 2.02 -15.06 5.55
C ARG A 3 3.53 -14.82 5.60
N PHE A 4 4.31 -15.91 5.74
CA PHE A 4 5.76 -15.81 5.71
C PHE A 4 6.30 -16.25 4.35
N PHE A 5 7.26 -15.49 3.83
CA PHE A 5 7.82 -15.69 2.50
C PHE A 5 9.31 -16.02 2.60
N THR A 6 9.79 -16.88 1.70
CA THR A 6 11.21 -16.83 1.36
C THR A 6 11.40 -15.69 0.37
N LEU A 7 12.67 -15.27 0.16
CA LEU A 7 12.98 -14.27 -0.86
C LEU A 7 12.44 -14.67 -2.23
N LYS A 8 12.62 -15.94 -2.60
CA LYS A 8 12.15 -16.46 -3.87
C LYS A 8 10.63 -16.37 -3.99
N GLN A 9 9.91 -16.73 -2.96
CA GLN A 9 8.45 -16.65 -2.96
C GLN A 9 7.97 -15.19 -3.07
N ALA A 10 8.62 -14.29 -2.35
CA ALA A 10 8.29 -12.86 -2.43
C ALA A 10 8.57 -12.31 -3.84
N GLU A 11 9.70 -12.65 -4.42
CA GLU A 11 10.04 -12.22 -5.77
C GLU A 11 9.10 -12.80 -6.82
N ASN A 12 8.56 -14.00 -6.60
CA ASN A 12 7.61 -14.61 -7.52
C ASN A 12 6.30 -13.85 -7.59
N VAL A 13 5.84 -13.25 -6.49
CA VAL A 13 4.62 -12.45 -6.47
C VAL A 13 4.88 -10.97 -6.70
N LEU A 14 6.12 -10.55 -6.71
CA LEU A 14 6.49 -9.14 -6.81
C LEU A 14 5.90 -8.42 -8.04
N PRO A 15 5.90 -9.00 -9.25
CA PRO A 15 5.29 -8.32 -10.40
C PRO A 15 3.82 -8.00 -10.20
N GLU A 16 3.05 -8.92 -9.61
CA GLU A 16 1.64 -8.71 -9.32
C GLU A 16 1.44 -7.66 -8.23
N VAL A 17 2.27 -7.71 -7.18
CA VAL A 17 2.24 -6.73 -6.11
C VAL A 17 2.63 -5.34 -6.63
N ALA A 18 3.65 -5.26 -7.48
CA ALA A 18 4.07 -3.99 -8.08
C ALA A 18 2.95 -3.35 -8.89
N GLU A 19 2.23 -4.14 -9.68
CA GLU A 19 1.09 -3.63 -10.44
C GLU A 19 -0.05 -3.19 -9.53
N ALA A 20 -0.33 -3.97 -8.49
CA ALA A 20 -1.37 -3.64 -7.52
C ALA A 20 -1.05 -2.35 -6.76
N ILE A 21 0.22 -2.12 -6.39
CA ILE A 21 0.60 -0.89 -5.70
C ILE A 21 0.54 0.33 -6.62
N ARG A 22 0.91 0.18 -7.90
CA ARG A 22 0.75 1.27 -8.88
C ARG A 22 -0.72 1.66 -9.03
N HIS A 23 -1.59 0.68 -9.09
CA HIS A 23 -3.03 0.91 -9.17
C HIS A 23 -3.55 1.63 -7.92
N ALA A 24 -3.13 1.19 -6.74
CA ALA A 24 -3.52 1.82 -5.47
C ALA A 24 -3.02 3.27 -5.38
N ILE A 25 -1.82 3.54 -5.85
CA ILE A 25 -1.28 4.92 -5.89
C ILE A 25 -2.13 5.81 -6.80
N ALA A 26 -2.53 5.29 -7.97
CA ALA A 26 -3.40 6.03 -8.88
C ALA A 26 -4.77 6.31 -8.25
N LEU A 27 -5.33 5.33 -7.55
CA LEU A 27 -6.60 5.50 -6.84
C LEU A 27 -6.48 6.48 -5.69
N LYS A 28 -5.34 6.53 -5.01
CA LYS A 28 -5.10 7.52 -3.96
C LYS A 28 -5.09 8.93 -4.52
N ALA A 29 -4.45 9.14 -5.67
CA ALA A 29 -4.44 10.44 -6.34
C ALA A 29 -5.87 10.86 -6.71
N GLU A 30 -6.66 9.94 -7.22
CA GLU A 30 -8.05 10.17 -7.57
C GLU A 30 -8.90 10.52 -6.34
N TYR A 31 -8.69 9.79 -5.25
CA TYR A 31 -9.34 10.08 -3.97
C TYR A 31 -8.99 11.47 -3.47
N GLN A 32 -7.71 11.86 -3.52
CA GLN A 32 -7.27 13.18 -3.09
C GLN A 32 -7.88 14.29 -3.93
N GLN A 33 -8.03 14.07 -5.22
CA GLN A 33 -8.70 15.03 -6.11
C GLN A 33 -10.17 15.17 -5.75
N ASN A 34 -10.88 14.08 -5.52
CA ASN A 34 -12.27 14.11 -5.10
C ASN A 34 -12.43 14.82 -3.76
N GLU A 35 -11.51 14.60 -2.82
CA GLU A 35 -11.52 15.25 -1.53
C GLU A 35 -11.36 16.77 -1.66
N THR A 36 -10.44 17.21 -2.50
CA THR A 36 -10.21 18.62 -2.78
C THR A 36 -11.45 19.26 -3.42
N GLU A 37 -12.06 18.59 -4.38
CA GLU A 37 -13.28 19.08 -5.04
C GLU A 37 -14.44 19.19 -4.04
N TRP A 38 -14.57 18.20 -3.15
CA TRP A 38 -15.57 18.23 -2.11
C TRP A 38 -15.37 19.41 -1.15
N GLN A 39 -14.14 19.65 -0.71
CA GLN A 39 -13.82 20.77 0.17
C GLN A 39 -14.10 22.11 -0.49
N ASN A 40 -13.72 22.27 -1.74
CA ASN A 40 -13.99 23.48 -2.50
C ASN A 40 -15.48 23.72 -2.68
N PHE A 41 -16.22 22.67 -3.00
CA PHE A 41 -17.66 22.73 -3.15
C PHE A 41 -18.35 23.10 -1.82
N SER A 42 -17.96 22.43 -0.73
CA SER A 42 -18.50 22.70 0.61
C SER A 42 -18.23 24.13 1.06
N GLN A 43 -17.04 24.64 0.77
CA GLN A 43 -16.66 26.01 1.10
C GLN A 43 -17.52 27.02 0.34
N ARG A 44 -17.76 26.79 -0.96
CA ARG A 44 -18.63 27.67 -1.76
C ARG A 44 -20.05 27.68 -1.23
N VAL A 45 -20.57 26.50 -0.85
CA VAL A 45 -21.90 26.39 -0.25
C VAL A 45 -21.98 27.20 1.04
N ALA A 46 -20.96 27.09 1.91
CA ALA A 46 -20.92 27.84 3.16
C ALA A 46 -20.89 29.34 2.93
N VAL A 47 -20.08 29.82 1.96
CA VAL A 47 -19.98 31.24 1.63
C VAL A 47 -21.31 31.77 1.08
N MET A 48 -22.01 30.98 0.28
CA MET A 48 -23.29 31.38 -0.30
C MET A 48 -24.47 31.21 0.65
N GLY A 49 -24.23 30.80 1.89
CA GLY A 49 -25.28 30.58 2.87
C GLY A 49 -26.22 29.43 2.56
N GLY A 50 -25.82 28.53 1.66
CA GLY A 50 -26.61 27.36 1.29
C GLY A 50 -27.86 27.67 0.48
N VAL A 51 -28.05 28.91 0.03
CA VAL A 51 -29.31 29.37 -0.55
C VAL A 51 -29.59 28.76 -1.93
N ARG A 52 -28.55 28.34 -2.67
CA ARG A 52 -28.69 27.78 -4.01
C ARG A 52 -27.84 26.53 -4.21
N VAL A 53 -28.03 25.55 -3.33
CA VAL A 53 -27.34 24.27 -3.49
C VAL A 53 -28.12 23.42 -4.49
N ASP A 54 -27.43 23.04 -5.57
CA ASP A 54 -27.95 22.05 -6.51
C ASP A 54 -27.85 20.68 -5.86
N ARG A 55 -28.98 20.06 -5.58
CA ARG A 55 -29.07 18.75 -4.95
C ARG A 55 -28.35 17.68 -5.75
N THR A 56 -28.50 17.72 -7.07
CA THR A 56 -27.84 16.77 -7.96
C THR A 56 -26.32 16.88 -7.85
N GLN A 57 -25.80 18.11 -7.87
CA GLN A 57 -24.37 18.34 -7.76
C GLN A 57 -23.85 17.92 -6.38
N LEU A 58 -24.60 18.17 -5.32
CA LEU A 58 -24.24 17.73 -3.96
C LEU A 58 -24.11 16.21 -3.89
N LEU A 59 -25.10 15.48 -4.44
CA LEU A 59 -25.08 14.02 -4.44
C LEU A 59 -23.96 13.48 -5.30
N GLU A 60 -23.69 14.08 -6.45
CA GLU A 60 -22.59 13.66 -7.33
C GLU A 60 -21.24 13.80 -6.62
N GLN A 61 -21.01 14.92 -5.97
CA GLN A 61 -19.76 15.16 -5.23
C GLN A 61 -19.60 14.16 -4.07
N LYS A 62 -20.68 13.95 -3.32
CA LYS A 62 -20.67 13.00 -2.20
C LYS A 62 -20.42 11.58 -2.68
N ASN A 63 -21.12 11.15 -3.73
CA ASN A 63 -20.99 9.81 -4.27
C ASN A 63 -19.60 9.57 -4.86
N GLY A 64 -19.06 10.56 -5.58
CA GLY A 64 -17.72 10.47 -6.15
C GLY A 64 -16.66 10.29 -5.07
N ARG A 65 -16.77 11.03 -3.99
CA ARG A 65 -15.86 10.94 -2.84
C ARG A 65 -15.95 9.56 -2.18
N GLU A 66 -17.16 9.07 -1.94
CA GLU A 66 -17.38 7.77 -1.30
C GLU A 66 -16.88 6.62 -2.18
N GLN A 67 -17.13 6.68 -3.48
CA GLN A 67 -16.68 5.66 -4.42
C GLN A 67 -15.15 5.63 -4.53
N ALA A 68 -14.51 6.79 -4.55
CA ALA A 68 -13.06 6.88 -4.60
C ALA A 68 -12.43 6.29 -3.33
N ALA A 69 -12.99 6.59 -2.17
CA ALA A 69 -12.54 6.05 -0.89
C ALA A 69 -12.68 4.53 -0.85
N ALA A 70 -13.82 4.00 -1.29
CA ALA A 70 -14.08 2.56 -1.31
C ALA A 70 -13.14 1.84 -2.27
N ALA A 71 -12.89 2.40 -3.45
CA ALA A 71 -12.00 1.81 -4.45
C ALA A 71 -10.56 1.74 -3.92
N LEU A 72 -10.09 2.80 -3.27
CA LEU A 72 -8.76 2.84 -2.67
C LEU A 72 -8.63 1.79 -1.56
N GLN A 73 -9.60 1.72 -0.67
CA GLN A 73 -9.59 0.75 0.42
C GLN A 73 -9.56 -0.69 -0.10
N HIS A 74 -10.36 -0.98 -1.12
CA HIS A 74 -10.39 -2.28 -1.77
C HIS A 74 -9.04 -2.63 -2.41
N ALA A 75 -8.41 -1.67 -3.06
CA ALA A 75 -7.10 -1.87 -3.69
C ALA A 75 -6.01 -2.19 -2.67
N ILE A 76 -6.00 -1.49 -1.53
CA ILE A 76 -5.05 -1.75 -0.45
C ILE A 76 -5.28 -3.13 0.15
N GLN A 77 -6.53 -3.49 0.39
CA GLN A 77 -6.89 -4.80 0.93
C GLN A 77 -6.43 -5.92 -0.01
N LYS A 78 -6.56 -5.72 -1.30
CA LYS A 78 -6.11 -6.69 -2.29
C LYS A 78 -4.61 -6.95 -2.22
N ILE A 79 -3.83 -5.91 -1.95
CA ILE A 79 -2.39 -6.06 -1.73
C ILE A 79 -2.13 -6.90 -0.47
N HIS A 80 -2.84 -6.62 0.60
CA HIS A 80 -2.69 -7.37 1.85
C HIS A 80 -3.09 -8.85 1.70
N GLU A 81 -3.97 -9.17 0.77
CA GLU A 81 -4.36 -10.55 0.49
C GLU A 81 -3.21 -11.39 -0.08
N PHE A 82 -2.21 -10.76 -0.70
CA PHE A 82 -0.98 -11.47 -1.08
C PHE A 82 -0.18 -11.92 0.13
N GLY A 83 -0.44 -11.35 1.30
CA GLY A 83 0.29 -11.64 2.54
C GLY A 83 1.36 -10.62 2.88
N CYS A 84 1.57 -9.61 2.04
CA CYS A 84 2.51 -8.52 2.30
C CYS A 84 1.80 -7.34 2.95
N LEU A 85 2.57 -6.35 3.38
CA LEU A 85 2.06 -5.17 4.09
C LEU A 85 2.45 -3.90 3.34
N VAL A 86 1.48 -3.02 3.12
CA VAL A 86 1.76 -1.68 2.60
C VAL A 86 2.20 -0.82 3.79
N LYS A 87 3.45 -0.37 3.77
CA LYS A 87 3.99 0.47 4.85
C LYS A 87 3.88 1.94 4.54
N ASP A 88 4.07 2.32 3.29
CA ASP A 88 3.92 3.71 2.85
C ASP A 88 3.46 3.69 1.40
N LEU A 89 2.19 4.04 1.20
CA LEU A 89 1.60 4.01 -0.14
C LEU A 89 2.21 5.09 -1.04
N ASP A 90 2.57 6.25 -0.49
CA ASP A 90 3.06 7.37 -1.29
C ASP A 90 4.35 7.04 -2.04
N ILE A 91 5.21 6.25 -1.43
CA ILE A 91 6.48 5.85 -2.04
C ILE A 91 6.46 4.39 -2.51
N GLY A 92 5.34 3.69 -2.33
CA GLY A 92 5.21 2.30 -2.74
C GLY A 92 6.07 1.35 -1.91
N LEU A 93 6.12 1.56 -0.60
CA LEU A 93 6.94 0.76 0.30
C LEU A 93 6.14 -0.45 0.80
N ILE A 94 6.67 -1.64 0.53
CA ILE A 94 6.03 -2.93 0.82
C ILE A 94 6.97 -3.78 1.67
N ASP A 95 6.42 -4.43 2.71
CA ASP A 95 7.14 -5.39 3.52
C ASP A 95 6.55 -6.79 3.33
N PHE A 96 7.42 -7.77 3.13
CA PHE A 96 7.06 -9.19 3.06
C PHE A 96 7.58 -9.88 4.30
N PRO A 97 6.69 -10.39 5.18
CA PRO A 97 7.15 -11.09 6.38
C PRO A 97 7.95 -12.34 6.02
N THR A 98 9.05 -12.55 6.72
CA THR A 98 9.86 -13.75 6.62
C THR A 98 10.37 -14.13 8.01
N LEU A 99 10.88 -15.33 8.15
CA LEU A 99 11.46 -15.80 9.41
C LEU A 99 12.98 -15.88 9.25
N LEU A 100 13.71 -15.18 10.10
CA LEU A 100 15.17 -15.25 10.16
C LEU A 100 15.56 -15.85 11.51
N GLN A 101 16.11 -17.06 11.49
CA GLN A 101 16.46 -17.78 12.71
C GLN A 101 15.27 -17.88 13.67
N GLY A 102 14.07 -18.11 13.13
CA GLY A 102 12.84 -18.26 13.90
C GLY A 102 12.18 -16.96 14.34
N GLN A 103 12.76 -15.82 14.02
CA GLN A 103 12.20 -14.51 14.36
C GLN A 103 11.64 -13.82 13.13
N GLU A 104 10.50 -13.14 13.30
CA GLU A 104 9.88 -12.39 12.22
C GLU A 104 10.72 -11.16 11.88
N VAL A 105 11.04 -11.03 10.60
CA VAL A 105 11.65 -9.83 10.02
C VAL A 105 10.93 -9.55 8.69
N TYR A 106 11.25 -8.44 8.04
CA TYR A 106 10.60 -8.05 6.80
C TYR A 106 11.58 -7.92 5.65
N LEU A 107 11.26 -8.59 4.55
CA LEU A 107 11.87 -8.30 3.25
C LEU A 107 11.25 -6.99 2.77
N CYS A 108 12.05 -5.99 2.51
CA CYS A 108 11.60 -4.63 2.22
C CYS A 108 11.82 -4.26 0.77
N TRP A 109 10.77 -3.82 0.10
CA TRP A 109 10.82 -3.42 -1.29
C TRP A 109 10.11 -2.09 -1.48
N GLN A 110 10.71 -1.21 -2.28
CA GLN A 110 10.13 0.06 -2.67
C GLN A 110 9.90 0.05 -4.17
N LEU A 111 8.75 0.59 -4.60
CA LEU A 111 8.42 0.72 -6.02
C LEU A 111 9.55 1.45 -6.75
N GLY A 112 10.01 0.86 -7.84
CA GLY A 112 11.14 1.35 -8.62
C GLY A 112 12.43 0.56 -8.40
N GLU A 113 12.53 -0.20 -7.31
CA GLU A 113 13.67 -1.10 -7.11
C GLU A 113 13.55 -2.33 -8.02
N ALA A 114 14.66 -2.79 -8.57
CA ALA A 114 14.68 -3.88 -9.55
C ALA A 114 14.25 -5.21 -8.95
N GLY A 115 14.49 -5.42 -7.65
CA GLY A 115 14.09 -6.62 -6.94
C GLY A 115 14.18 -6.37 -5.45
N ILE A 116 13.94 -7.41 -4.65
CA ILE A 116 13.99 -7.30 -3.20
C ILE A 116 15.45 -7.48 -2.77
N GLN A 117 16.07 -6.40 -2.31
CA GLN A 117 17.50 -6.36 -1.98
C GLN A 117 17.79 -6.07 -0.52
N PHE A 118 16.75 -5.75 0.26
CA PHE A 118 16.90 -5.28 1.64
C PHE A 118 15.92 -5.97 2.56
N TRP A 119 16.29 -5.99 3.85
CA TRP A 119 15.42 -6.46 4.93
C TRP A 119 15.58 -5.57 6.14
N HIS A 120 14.62 -5.61 7.06
CA HIS A 120 14.72 -4.91 8.35
C HIS A 120 13.95 -5.69 9.42
N GLY A 121 14.26 -5.42 10.69
CA GLY A 121 13.54 -6.00 11.81
C GLY A 121 12.16 -5.37 12.00
N VAL A 122 11.33 -6.03 12.81
CA VAL A 122 9.96 -5.59 13.06
C VAL A 122 9.88 -4.18 13.64
N ASN A 123 10.84 -3.84 14.50
CA ASN A 123 10.89 -2.52 15.16
C ASN A 123 11.74 -1.51 14.40
N GLU A 124 12.26 -1.89 13.24
CA GLU A 124 13.04 -1.00 12.38
C GLU A 124 12.17 -0.56 11.22
N GLY A 125 12.39 0.64 10.72
CA GLY A 125 11.70 1.13 9.54
C GLY A 125 12.61 1.12 8.33
N PHE A 126 12.20 1.89 7.31
CA PHE A 126 12.94 2.04 6.06
C PHE A 126 14.41 2.39 6.29
N ARG A 127 14.70 3.24 7.29
CA ARG A 127 16.07 3.66 7.62
C ARG A 127 16.94 2.54 8.19
N GLY A 128 16.32 1.50 8.73
CA GLY A 128 17.01 0.34 9.27
C GLY A 128 17.27 -0.75 8.26
N ARG A 129 17.06 -0.51 6.98
CA ARG A 129 17.24 -1.50 5.92
C ARG A 129 18.67 -1.99 5.86
N LYS A 130 18.81 -3.31 5.76
CA LYS A 130 20.10 -3.99 5.64
C LYS A 130 20.12 -4.78 4.34
N PRO A 131 21.27 -4.86 3.65
CA PRO A 131 21.36 -5.68 2.45
C PRO A 131 21.11 -7.16 2.75
N ILE A 132 20.42 -7.83 1.84
CA ILE A 132 20.24 -9.27 1.91
C ILE A 132 21.54 -9.91 1.44
N ASP A 133 22.23 -10.62 2.35
CA ASP A 133 23.50 -11.26 2.07
C ASP A 133 23.34 -12.80 2.07
N ALA A 134 24.45 -13.50 1.85
CA ALA A 134 24.45 -14.96 1.82
C ALA A 134 24.02 -15.57 3.15
N GLY A 135 24.41 -14.96 4.27
CA GLY A 135 24.01 -15.41 5.59
C GLY A 135 22.50 -15.31 5.81
N PHE A 136 21.90 -14.21 5.36
CA PHE A 136 20.44 -14.07 5.39
C PHE A 136 19.78 -15.16 4.57
N LEU A 137 20.24 -15.37 3.33
CA LEU A 137 19.64 -16.36 2.44
C LEU A 137 19.70 -17.78 3.01
N GLU A 138 20.76 -18.12 3.71
CA GLU A 138 20.90 -19.46 4.32
C GLU A 138 19.99 -19.66 5.53
N HIS A 139 19.65 -18.59 6.26
CA HIS A 139 18.99 -18.71 7.55
C HIS A 139 17.54 -18.23 7.56
N HIS A 140 17.03 -17.73 6.43
CA HIS A 140 15.63 -17.28 6.36
C HIS A 140 14.71 -18.42 5.90
N ARG A 141 13.45 -18.36 6.33
CA ARG A 141 12.42 -19.37 6.00
C ARG A 141 11.09 -18.68 5.74
N GLY A 142 10.34 -19.29 4.84
CA GLY A 142 8.94 -18.97 4.63
C GLY A 142 8.03 -19.93 5.37
N GLU A 143 6.75 -19.75 5.20
CA GLU A 143 5.71 -20.62 5.76
C GLU A 143 5.67 -21.98 5.05
N LEU A 144 5.93 -21.97 3.74
CA LEU A 144 5.90 -23.16 2.90
C LEU A 144 7.29 -23.39 2.28
N PRO A 145 7.64 -24.63 1.93
CA PRO A 145 8.87 -24.89 1.19
C PRO A 145 8.84 -24.20 -0.18
N ASP A 146 9.98 -23.84 -0.65
CA ASP A 146 10.14 -23.24 -1.98
C ASP A 146 9.84 -24.24 -3.10
#